data_62343bbbeddba7f147dca00f1d689564
#
_entry.id   62343bbbeddba7f147dca00f1d689564
#
_cell.length_a   1.000
_cell.length_b   1.000
_cell.length_c   1.000
_cell.angle_alpha   90.00
_cell.angle_beta   90.00
_cell.angle_gamma   90.00
#
_symmetry.space_group_name_H-M   'P 1'
#
loop_
_entity.id
_entity.type
_entity.pdbx_description
1 polymer ?
#
loop_
_entity_poly.entity_id
_entity_poly.type
_entity_poly.pdbx_seq_one_letter_code
_entity_poly.pdbx_strand_id
1 'polypeptide(L)'
;MNFIPASIAYAFGIYCSDYINPLIAVLSLLVFTALCFITHMYKKNIFADAIIISALFVCGIVQCFIASDFSNHSISAYFGRYVNLKGCICELPYDNYGINRYVVYVPSITCDGEEIPINEKLIINSDEEFKCGDSVSVFGQIKELRHQSGEYDVNPIRYYGARGIHSRMNAMSMELSDEN
;
A
#
# COMPACT_ATOMS: atom_id res chain seq x y z
N MET A 1 -29.35 3.41 -15.60
CA MET A 1 -28.39 2.58 -14.87
C MET A 1 -28.18 3.17 -13.48
N ASN A 2 -28.52 2.44 -12.40
CA ASN A 2 -28.24 2.89 -11.04
C ASN A 2 -26.76 2.64 -10.74
N PHE A 3 -25.98 3.69 -10.50
CA PHE A 3 -24.55 3.59 -10.19
C PHE A 3 -24.26 2.94 -8.82
N ILE A 4 -25.26 2.93 -7.91
CA ILE A 4 -25.10 2.39 -6.56
C ILE A 4 -24.66 0.92 -6.53
N PRO A 5 -25.30 -0.03 -7.29
CA PRO A 5 -24.86 -1.42 -7.28
C PRO A 5 -23.44 -1.60 -7.84
N ALA A 6 -23.07 -0.79 -8.82
CA ALA A 6 -21.74 -0.83 -9.44
C ALA A 6 -20.64 -0.40 -8.46
N SER A 7 -20.86 0.68 -7.71
CA SER A 7 -19.92 1.16 -6.68
C SER A 7 -19.77 0.18 -5.52
N ILE A 8 -20.88 -0.44 -5.09
CA ILE A 8 -20.87 -1.47 -4.05
C ILE A 8 -20.10 -2.70 -4.52
N ALA A 9 -20.31 -3.15 -5.77
CA ALA A 9 -19.61 -4.30 -6.31
C ALA A 9 -18.09 -4.06 -6.40
N TYR A 10 -17.68 -2.87 -6.83
CA TYR A 10 -16.27 -2.48 -6.87
C TYR A 10 -15.64 -2.47 -5.47
N ALA A 11 -16.27 -1.82 -4.49
CA ALA A 11 -15.80 -1.78 -3.11
C ALA A 11 -15.73 -3.18 -2.47
N PHE A 12 -16.72 -4.04 -2.79
CA PHE A 12 -16.73 -5.43 -2.34
C PHE A 12 -15.61 -6.25 -3.00
N GLY A 13 -15.27 -5.98 -4.27
CA GLY A 13 -14.12 -6.57 -4.95
C GLY A 13 -12.79 -6.25 -4.23
N ILE A 14 -12.60 -5.00 -3.84
CA ILE A 14 -11.43 -4.58 -3.04
C ILE A 14 -11.40 -5.34 -1.71
N TYR A 15 -12.53 -5.43 -1.02
CA TYR A 15 -12.61 -6.16 0.26
C TYR A 15 -12.29 -7.64 0.12
N CYS A 16 -12.76 -8.30 -0.95
CA CYS A 16 -12.54 -9.72 -1.20
C CYS A 16 -11.16 -10.05 -1.78
N SER A 17 -10.36 -9.04 -2.16
CA SER A 17 -9.06 -9.25 -2.81
C SER A 17 -8.06 -10.08 -1.98
N ASP A 18 -8.19 -10.09 -0.65
CA ASP A 18 -7.33 -10.89 0.24
C ASP A 18 -7.67 -12.39 0.22
N TYR A 19 -8.89 -12.72 -0.18
CA TYR A 19 -9.41 -14.07 -0.12
C TYR A 19 -9.46 -14.74 -1.49
N ILE A 20 -9.39 -13.96 -2.56
CA ILE A 20 -9.57 -14.45 -3.93
C ILE A 20 -8.29 -14.22 -4.72
N ASN A 21 -7.72 -15.32 -5.24
CA ASN A 21 -6.59 -15.23 -6.16
C ASN A 21 -7.04 -14.47 -7.42
N PRO A 22 -6.32 -13.41 -7.85
CA PRO A 22 -6.70 -12.57 -8.97
C PRO A 22 -6.82 -13.34 -10.28
N LEU A 23 -6.02 -14.38 -10.47
CA LEU A 23 -6.09 -15.24 -11.66
C LEU A 23 -7.41 -16.01 -11.70
N ILE A 24 -7.88 -16.52 -10.56
CA ILE A 24 -9.17 -17.19 -10.44
C ILE A 24 -10.31 -16.19 -10.68
N ALA A 25 -10.19 -14.96 -10.18
CA ALA A 25 -11.18 -13.91 -10.38
C ALA A 25 -11.31 -13.54 -11.88
N VAL A 26 -10.20 -13.38 -12.60
CA VAL A 26 -10.20 -13.09 -14.03
C VAL A 26 -10.79 -14.27 -14.84
N LEU A 27 -10.40 -15.50 -14.52
CA LEU A 27 -10.95 -16.69 -15.18
C LEU A 27 -12.46 -16.82 -14.94
N SER A 28 -12.93 -16.59 -13.72
CA SER A 28 -14.36 -16.63 -13.40
C SER A 28 -15.14 -15.55 -14.14
N LEU A 29 -14.57 -14.36 -14.33
CA LEU A 29 -15.17 -13.31 -15.15
C LEU A 29 -15.28 -13.72 -16.62
N LEU A 30 -14.22 -14.31 -17.19
CA LEU A 30 -14.25 -14.79 -18.57
C LEU A 30 -15.34 -15.84 -18.78
N VAL A 31 -15.47 -16.80 -17.86
CA VAL A 31 -16.54 -17.81 -17.92
C VAL A 31 -17.91 -17.15 -17.77
N PHE A 32 -18.07 -16.21 -16.82
CA PHE A 32 -19.32 -15.52 -16.62
C PHE A 32 -19.73 -14.66 -17.82
N THR A 33 -18.79 -13.92 -18.42
CA THR A 33 -19.05 -13.12 -19.64
C THR A 33 -19.42 -14.00 -20.82
N ALA A 34 -18.77 -15.17 -20.99
CA ALA A 34 -19.12 -16.13 -22.04
C ALA A 34 -20.53 -16.68 -21.85
N LEU A 35 -20.90 -17.06 -20.61
CA LEU A 35 -22.25 -17.52 -20.29
C LEU A 35 -23.29 -16.41 -20.52
N CYS A 36 -23.01 -15.19 -20.14
CA CYS A 36 -23.88 -14.04 -20.39
C CYS A 36 -24.04 -13.75 -21.88
N PHE A 37 -22.98 -13.90 -22.69
CA PHE A 37 -23.04 -13.73 -24.12
C PHE A 37 -23.96 -14.80 -24.79
N ILE A 38 -23.84 -16.06 -24.34
CA ILE A 38 -24.71 -17.16 -24.81
C ILE A 38 -26.17 -16.88 -24.45
N THR A 39 -26.43 -16.42 -23.21
CA THR A 39 -27.80 -16.14 -22.75
C THR A 39 -28.39 -14.86 -23.36
N HIS A 40 -27.53 -13.86 -23.69
CA HIS A 40 -27.97 -12.64 -24.39
C HIS A 40 -28.55 -12.94 -25.78
N MET A 41 -28.06 -13.98 -26.44
CA MET A 41 -28.66 -14.44 -27.70
C MET A 41 -30.13 -14.85 -27.54
N TYR A 42 -30.56 -15.17 -26.31
CA TYR A 42 -31.90 -15.66 -26.01
C TYR A 42 -32.83 -14.64 -25.34
N LYS A 43 -32.36 -13.63 -24.60
CA LYS A 43 -33.19 -12.60 -23.95
C LYS A 43 -32.47 -11.26 -23.77
N LYS A 44 -32.96 -10.20 -24.43
CA LYS A 44 -32.39 -8.83 -24.36
C LYS A 44 -32.62 -8.17 -23.00
N ASN A 45 -31.67 -7.43 -22.48
CA ASN A 45 -31.66 -6.30 -21.54
C ASN A 45 -31.28 -6.50 -20.07
N ILE A 46 -31.47 -7.66 -19.43
CA ILE A 46 -31.13 -7.80 -17.98
C ILE A 46 -29.63 -8.09 -17.79
N PHE A 47 -28.98 -8.66 -18.81
CA PHE A 47 -27.62 -9.17 -18.70
C PHE A 47 -26.53 -8.09 -18.81
N ALA A 48 -26.79 -6.96 -19.45
CA ALA A 48 -25.79 -5.90 -19.59
C ALA A 48 -25.38 -5.31 -18.23
N ASP A 49 -26.35 -5.07 -17.34
CA ASP A 49 -26.08 -4.56 -15.99
C ASP A 49 -25.32 -5.59 -15.14
N ALA A 50 -25.65 -6.87 -15.26
CA ALA A 50 -24.95 -7.94 -14.54
C ALA A 50 -23.49 -8.10 -14.99
N ILE A 51 -23.22 -7.95 -16.28
CA ILE A 51 -21.85 -7.97 -16.83
C ILE A 51 -21.04 -6.80 -16.29
N ILE A 52 -21.61 -5.58 -16.29
CA ILE A 52 -20.92 -4.38 -15.80
C ILE A 52 -20.62 -4.50 -14.31
N ILE A 53 -21.57 -4.97 -13.51
CA ILE A 53 -21.38 -5.16 -12.06
C ILE A 53 -20.27 -6.18 -11.79
N SER A 54 -20.25 -7.31 -12.52
CA SER A 54 -19.21 -8.33 -12.36
C SER A 54 -17.83 -7.83 -12.81
N ALA A 55 -17.78 -7.08 -13.92
CA ALA A 55 -16.55 -6.49 -14.41
C ALA A 55 -15.95 -5.51 -13.38
N LEU A 56 -16.78 -4.66 -12.77
CA LEU A 56 -16.33 -3.73 -11.72
C LEU A 56 -15.88 -4.45 -10.45
N PHE A 57 -16.54 -5.53 -10.06
CA PHE A 57 -16.10 -6.37 -8.96
C PHE A 57 -14.69 -6.94 -9.20
N VAL A 58 -14.43 -7.51 -10.38
CA VAL A 58 -13.10 -8.05 -10.72
C VAL A 58 -12.07 -6.94 -10.90
N CYS A 59 -12.45 -5.77 -11.45
CA CYS A 59 -11.57 -4.60 -11.48
C CYS A 59 -11.11 -4.20 -10.08
N GLY A 60 -11.98 -4.25 -9.07
CA GLY A 60 -11.61 -3.99 -7.68
C GLY A 60 -10.56 -4.96 -7.15
N ILE A 61 -10.73 -6.26 -7.43
CA ILE A 61 -9.76 -7.30 -7.04
C ILE A 61 -8.41 -7.09 -7.75
N VAL A 62 -8.43 -6.91 -9.08
CA VAL A 62 -7.21 -6.75 -9.88
C VAL A 62 -6.47 -5.48 -9.51
N GLN A 63 -7.16 -4.37 -9.28
CA GLN A 63 -6.53 -3.11 -8.87
C GLN A 63 -5.84 -3.23 -7.51
N CYS A 64 -6.46 -3.91 -6.56
CA CYS A 64 -5.84 -4.16 -5.26
C CYS A 64 -4.61 -5.06 -5.40
N PHE A 65 -4.68 -6.07 -6.25
CA PHE A 65 -3.54 -6.95 -6.54
C PHE A 65 -2.39 -6.19 -7.22
N ILE A 66 -2.68 -5.40 -8.25
CA ILE A 66 -1.68 -4.56 -8.91
C ILE A 66 -1.05 -3.60 -7.90
N ALA A 67 -1.86 -2.94 -7.05
CA ALA A 67 -1.35 -2.04 -6.03
C ALA A 67 -0.45 -2.77 -5.00
N SER A 68 -0.73 -4.03 -4.69
CA SER A 68 0.09 -4.84 -3.79
C SER A 68 1.36 -5.38 -4.46
N ASP A 69 1.32 -5.67 -5.75
CA ASP A 69 2.43 -6.28 -6.51
C ASP A 69 3.42 -5.23 -7.06
N PHE A 70 2.95 -3.99 -7.30
CA PHE A 70 3.84 -2.83 -7.52
C PHE A 70 4.71 -2.53 -6.29
N SER A 71 4.53 -3.26 -5.22
CA SER A 71 5.33 -3.26 -4.01
C SER A 71 6.63 -4.07 -4.08
N ASN A 72 7.15 -4.40 -5.25
CA ASN A 72 8.57 -4.73 -5.42
C ASN A 72 9.38 -3.44 -5.26
N HIS A 73 9.29 -2.88 -4.03
CA HIS A 73 9.98 -1.68 -3.64
C HIS A 73 11.47 -1.93 -3.70
N SER A 74 12.18 -0.98 -4.27
CA SER A 74 13.64 -0.99 -4.29
C SER A 74 14.22 -1.15 -2.87
N ILE A 75 13.50 -0.66 -1.86
CA ILE A 75 13.88 -0.75 -0.45
C ILE A 75 13.82 -2.17 0.13
N SER A 76 13.05 -3.09 -0.45
CA SER A 76 12.91 -4.46 0.07
C SER A 76 14.22 -5.24 0.05
N ALA A 77 15.12 -4.92 -0.87
CA ALA A 77 16.46 -5.50 -0.96
C ALA A 77 17.36 -5.14 0.25
N TYR A 78 16.97 -4.11 1.01
CA TYR A 78 17.73 -3.59 2.16
C TYR A 78 17.11 -3.93 3.51
N PHE A 79 16.09 -4.78 3.56
CA PHE A 79 15.52 -5.24 4.82
C PHE A 79 16.56 -5.94 5.68
N GLY A 80 16.62 -5.53 6.95
CA GLY A 80 17.59 -6.01 7.91
C GLY A 80 18.94 -5.30 7.88
N ARG A 81 19.21 -4.43 6.90
CA ARG A 81 20.45 -3.65 6.82
C ARG A 81 20.35 -2.33 7.56
N TYR A 82 21.48 -1.86 8.03
CA TYR A 82 21.63 -0.52 8.58
C TYR A 82 21.96 0.44 7.45
N VAL A 83 21.21 1.53 7.38
CA VAL A 83 21.37 2.55 6.34
C VAL A 83 21.29 3.95 6.92
N ASN A 84 21.94 4.89 6.25
CA ASN A 84 21.68 6.30 6.43
C ASN A 84 20.65 6.72 5.36
N LEU A 85 19.70 7.54 5.75
CA LEU A 85 18.75 8.15 4.82
C LEU A 85 18.60 9.64 5.12
N LYS A 86 18.33 10.38 4.08
CA LYS A 86 17.88 11.77 4.17
C LYS A 86 16.48 11.84 3.61
N GLY A 87 15.59 12.58 4.26
CA GLY A 87 14.21 12.67 3.83
C GLY A 87 13.46 13.82 4.47
N CYS A 88 12.21 14.00 4.04
CA CYS A 88 11.33 15.03 4.56
C CYS A 88 10.13 14.40 5.26
N ILE A 89 9.76 14.89 6.42
CA ILE A 89 8.57 14.47 7.16
C ILE A 89 7.33 14.97 6.42
N CYS A 90 6.54 14.05 5.85
CA CYS A 90 5.39 14.39 4.98
C CYS A 90 4.09 14.51 5.75
N GLU A 91 4.00 13.99 6.96
CA GLU A 91 2.75 13.89 7.70
C GLU A 91 2.96 14.29 9.16
N LEU A 92 1.86 14.71 9.80
CA LEU A 92 1.89 15.01 11.23
C LEU A 92 2.31 13.76 12.02
N PRO A 93 3.20 13.90 13.00
CA PRO A 93 3.63 12.78 13.82
C PRO A 93 2.44 12.21 14.61
N TYR A 94 2.46 10.92 14.76
CA TYR A 94 1.50 10.19 15.58
C TYR A 94 2.22 9.64 16.81
N ASP A 95 1.79 10.09 17.98
CA ASP A 95 2.29 9.55 19.26
C ASP A 95 1.69 8.17 19.52
N ASN A 96 2.55 7.19 19.75
CA ASN A 96 2.18 5.84 20.12
C ASN A 96 2.93 5.45 21.40
N TYR A 97 2.32 5.69 22.56
CA TYR A 97 2.88 5.37 23.88
C TYR A 97 4.26 5.99 24.14
N GLY A 98 4.44 7.27 23.80
CA GLY A 98 5.67 8.02 24.02
C GLY A 98 6.77 7.80 22.98
N ILE A 99 6.47 7.10 21.90
CA ILE A 99 7.32 6.99 20.72
C ILE A 99 6.63 7.71 19.57
N ASN A 100 7.27 8.73 19.05
CA ASN A 100 6.75 9.45 17.89
C ASN A 100 6.95 8.64 16.62
N ARG A 101 5.89 8.54 15.84
CA ARG A 101 5.91 7.86 14.54
C ARG A 101 5.80 8.89 13.43
N TYR A 102 6.78 8.91 12.55
CA TYR A 102 6.91 9.83 11.44
C TYR A 102 6.73 9.10 10.12
N VAL A 103 6.02 9.71 9.18
CA VAL A 103 6.03 9.28 7.77
C VAL A 103 7.01 10.20 7.05
N VAL A 104 8.11 9.61 6.60
CA VAL A 104 9.20 10.31 5.94
C VAL A 104 9.26 9.89 4.48
N TYR A 105 9.26 10.86 3.57
CA TYR A 105 9.57 10.64 2.17
C TYR A 105 11.09 10.63 2.00
N VAL A 106 11.60 9.57 1.43
CA VAL A 106 13.04 9.32 1.28
C VAL A 106 13.38 9.18 -0.20
N PRO A 107 14.08 10.15 -0.79
CA PRO A 107 14.51 10.08 -2.18
C PRO A 107 15.62 9.05 -2.40
N SER A 108 16.57 8.93 -1.45
CA SER A 108 17.69 8.00 -1.52
C SER A 108 18.09 7.49 -0.14
N ILE A 109 18.77 6.34 -0.12
CA ILE A 109 19.42 5.79 1.07
C ILE A 109 20.91 5.62 0.79
N THR A 110 21.72 5.70 1.83
CA THR A 110 23.15 5.35 1.76
C THR A 110 23.36 4.04 2.50
N CYS A 111 23.80 3.02 1.76
CA CYS A 111 24.13 1.71 2.28
C CYS A 111 25.55 1.34 1.84
N ASP A 112 26.41 0.95 2.80
CA ASP A 112 27.80 0.57 2.54
C ASP A 112 28.63 1.64 1.79
N GLY A 113 28.23 2.93 1.93
CA GLY A 113 28.89 4.07 1.28
C GLY A 113 28.36 4.40 -0.12
N GLU A 114 27.44 3.64 -0.66
CA GLU A 114 26.80 3.89 -1.94
C GLU A 114 25.42 4.56 -1.72
N GLU A 115 25.15 5.61 -2.50
CA GLU A 115 23.86 6.27 -2.52
C GLU A 115 22.93 5.60 -3.54
N ILE A 116 21.76 5.18 -3.08
CA ILE A 116 20.81 4.39 -3.84
C ILE A 116 19.48 5.14 -3.89
N PRO A 117 18.97 5.52 -5.08
CA PRO A 117 17.68 6.18 -5.22
C PRO A 117 16.54 5.18 -4.95
N ILE A 118 15.60 5.54 -4.07
CA ILE A 118 14.44 4.69 -3.74
C ILE A 118 13.10 5.39 -3.96
N ASN A 119 13.01 6.69 -3.70
CA ASN A 119 11.78 7.49 -3.85
C ASN A 119 10.55 6.90 -3.15
N GLU A 120 10.70 6.48 -1.91
CA GLU A 120 9.66 5.80 -1.14
C GLU A 120 9.33 6.51 0.17
N LYS A 121 8.17 6.16 0.74
CA LYS A 121 7.78 6.59 2.08
C LYS A 121 8.05 5.49 3.09
N LEU A 122 8.65 5.86 4.22
CA LEU A 122 8.91 4.97 5.34
C LEU A 122 8.25 5.48 6.62
N ILE A 123 7.90 4.54 7.49
CA ILE A 123 7.57 4.86 8.88
C ILE A 123 8.86 4.83 9.69
N ILE A 124 9.16 5.93 10.38
CA ILE A 124 10.30 6.05 11.28
C ILE A 124 9.78 6.25 12.70
N ASN A 125 10.24 5.42 13.61
CA ASN A 125 9.97 5.58 15.03
C ASN A 125 11.17 6.24 15.69
N SER A 126 10.93 7.35 16.41
CA SER A 126 11.93 8.09 17.17
C SER A 126 11.30 8.64 18.45
N ASP A 127 12.09 8.80 19.48
CA ASP A 127 11.73 9.46 20.73
C ASP A 127 11.95 10.98 20.70
N GLU A 128 12.60 11.49 19.66
CA GLU A 128 12.80 12.92 19.44
C GLU A 128 11.58 13.58 18.78
N GLU A 129 11.43 14.89 18.97
CA GLU A 129 10.32 15.67 18.46
C GLU A 129 10.72 16.46 17.19
N PHE A 130 10.04 16.18 16.09
CA PHE A 130 10.16 16.88 14.80
C PHE A 130 8.80 17.33 14.29
N LYS A 131 8.79 18.24 13.33
CA LYS A 131 7.58 18.79 12.72
C LYS A 131 7.40 18.29 11.30
N CYS A 132 6.15 18.28 10.85
CA CYS A 132 5.86 18.06 9.44
C CYS A 132 6.53 19.15 8.59
N GLY A 133 7.24 18.73 7.53
CA GLY A 133 8.03 19.60 6.68
C GLY A 133 9.52 19.63 7.03
N ASP A 134 9.93 19.15 8.19
CA ASP A 134 11.35 19.10 8.58
C ASP A 134 12.10 18.11 7.67
N SER A 135 13.28 18.53 7.22
CA SER A 135 14.27 17.67 6.59
C SER A 135 15.09 16.97 7.65
N VAL A 136 15.18 15.65 7.58
CA VAL A 136 15.84 14.83 8.60
C VAL A 136 16.86 13.89 7.98
N SER A 137 17.95 13.68 8.73
CA SER A 137 18.93 12.63 8.49
C SER A 137 18.75 11.55 9.54
N VAL A 138 18.58 10.30 9.11
CA VAL A 138 18.26 9.19 10.00
C VAL A 138 19.20 8.03 9.74
N PHE A 139 19.75 7.48 10.82
CA PHE A 139 20.47 6.23 10.80
C PHE A 139 19.68 5.15 11.53
N GLY A 140 19.49 3.99 10.90
CA GLY A 140 18.78 2.89 11.52
C GLY A 140 18.66 1.67 10.64
N GLN A 141 17.94 0.66 11.14
CA GLN A 141 17.71 -0.59 10.43
C GLN A 141 16.35 -0.58 9.75
N ILE A 142 16.35 -0.83 8.43
CA ILE A 142 15.11 -0.99 7.66
C ILE A 142 14.47 -2.34 7.99
N LYS A 143 13.17 -2.33 8.23
CA LYS A 143 12.36 -3.51 8.52
C LYS A 143 11.10 -3.53 7.68
N GLU A 144 10.69 -4.73 7.34
CA GLU A 144 9.39 -4.98 6.72
C GLU A 144 8.26 -4.57 7.67
N LEU A 145 7.18 -4.02 7.12
CA LEU A 145 5.93 -3.86 7.85
C LEU A 145 5.30 -5.25 8.04
N ARG A 146 5.29 -5.73 9.28
CA ARG A 146 4.66 -7.02 9.63
C ARG A 146 3.35 -6.80 10.34
N HIS A 147 2.39 -7.66 10.07
CA HIS A 147 1.18 -7.76 10.87
C HIS A 147 1.55 -8.29 12.26
N GLN A 148 1.39 -7.48 13.28
CA GLN A 148 1.42 -7.95 14.66
C GLN A 148 0.01 -8.43 15.00
N SER A 149 -0.18 -9.74 15.06
CA SER A 149 -1.43 -10.33 15.50
C SER A 149 -1.68 -9.95 16.96
N GLY A 150 -2.75 -9.24 17.25
CA GLY A 150 -3.27 -9.05 18.60
C GLY A 150 -3.77 -7.68 19.00
N GLU A 151 -3.52 -6.62 18.27
CA GLU A 151 -3.79 -5.28 18.84
C GLU A 151 -4.74 -4.38 18.03
N TYR A 152 -5.03 -4.67 16.76
CA TYR A 152 -5.96 -3.84 15.98
C TYR A 152 -6.72 -4.68 14.93
N ASP A 153 -8.01 -4.41 14.79
CA ASP A 153 -8.89 -4.95 13.73
C ASP A 153 -8.49 -4.50 12.31
N VAL A 154 -7.56 -3.55 12.20
CA VAL A 154 -7.09 -3.02 10.92
C VAL A 154 -5.73 -3.63 10.59
N ASN A 155 -5.65 -4.34 9.46
CA ASN A 155 -4.37 -4.86 8.95
C ASN A 155 -3.43 -3.67 8.60
N PRO A 156 -2.33 -3.45 9.37
CA PRO A 156 -1.46 -2.31 9.17
C PRO A 156 -0.78 -2.33 7.80
N ILE A 157 -0.50 -3.51 7.25
CA ILE A 157 0.10 -3.65 5.91
C ILE A 157 -0.82 -3.03 4.85
N ARG A 158 -2.13 -3.28 4.94
CA ARG A 158 -3.11 -2.69 4.02
C ARG A 158 -3.27 -1.19 4.22
N TYR A 159 -3.41 -0.77 5.47
CA TYR A 159 -3.60 0.64 5.80
C TYR A 159 -2.43 1.49 5.30
N TYR A 160 -1.21 1.07 5.60
CA TYR A 160 -0.01 1.77 5.17
C TYR A 160 0.31 1.55 3.69
N GLY A 161 0.08 0.34 3.16
CA GLY A 161 0.27 0.02 1.75
C GLY A 161 -0.60 0.88 0.83
N ALA A 162 -1.86 1.14 1.21
CA ALA A 162 -2.75 2.05 0.47
C ALA A 162 -2.22 3.50 0.40
N ARG A 163 -1.29 3.88 1.30
CA ARG A 163 -0.62 5.19 1.37
C ARG A 163 0.78 5.17 0.75
N GLY A 164 1.16 4.05 0.11
CA GLY A 164 2.48 3.86 -0.48
C GLY A 164 3.61 3.70 0.55
N ILE A 165 3.29 3.18 1.75
CA ILE A 165 4.25 2.94 2.81
C ILE A 165 4.37 1.44 3.03
N HIS A 166 5.54 0.86 2.77
CA HIS A 166 5.75 -0.59 2.78
C HIS A 166 6.83 -1.04 3.74
N SER A 167 7.55 -0.09 4.33
CA SER A 167 8.65 -0.36 5.22
C SER A 167 8.64 0.54 6.45
N ARG A 168 9.33 0.10 7.48
CA ARG A 168 9.54 0.86 8.72
C ARG A 168 11.01 0.85 9.10
N MET A 169 11.41 1.86 9.86
CA MET A 169 12.73 1.96 10.47
C MET A 169 12.60 2.32 11.94
N ASN A 170 13.37 1.68 12.78
CA ASN A 170 13.62 2.16 14.13
C ASN A 170 14.88 3.01 14.06
N ALA A 171 14.75 4.31 14.28
CA ALA A 171 15.87 5.22 14.29
C ALA A 171 16.79 4.89 15.49
N MET A 172 18.08 4.83 15.22
CA MET A 172 19.13 4.82 16.24
C MET A 172 19.62 6.26 16.50
N SER A 173 19.62 7.09 15.45
CA SER A 173 19.77 8.53 15.53
C SER A 173 18.89 9.18 14.48
N MET A 174 18.30 10.32 14.80
CA MET A 174 17.52 11.14 13.90
C MET A 174 17.81 12.60 14.20
N GLU A 175 18.27 13.35 13.23
CA GLU A 175 18.71 14.72 13.38
C GLU A 175 18.12 15.58 12.27
N LEU A 176 17.94 16.88 12.52
CA LEU A 176 17.60 17.82 11.46
C LEU A 176 18.73 17.87 10.43
N SER A 177 18.37 17.76 9.18
CA SER A 177 19.32 17.92 8.09
C SER A 177 19.47 19.43 7.78
N ASP A 178 20.68 19.97 7.87
CA ASP A 178 20.97 21.39 7.59
C ASP A 178 20.96 21.74 6.09
N GLU A 179 20.46 20.87 5.23
CA GLU A 179 20.31 21.14 3.80
C GLU A 179 19.01 21.89 3.53
N ASN A 180 19.14 23.21 3.34
CA ASN A 180 18.17 24.10 2.69
C ASN A 180 18.23 23.93 1.17
#